data_46f4a73ce7a822882322f459e3d9221d
#
_entry.id   46f4a73ce7a822882322f459e3d9221d
#
_cell.length_a   1.000
_cell.length_b   1.000
_cell.length_c   1.000
_cell.angle_alpha   90.00
_cell.angle_beta   90.00
_cell.angle_gamma   90.00
#
_symmetry.space_group_name_H-M   'P 1'
#
loop_
_entity.id
_entity.type
_entity.pdbx_description
1 polymer ?
#
loop_
_entity_poly.entity_id
_entity_poly.type
_entity_poly.pdbx_seq_one_letter_code
_entity_poly.pdbx_strand_id
1 'polypeptide(L)'
;PGESEFLGVALMKNGAEVSAISRLSQVRAWNRAGEQTQTSEGPTGGCRAVLVTADDRAIVTAGQDRYIRFWETSSGEERHRLTGPQGSAQSLAMTADGAMLASGHEDGSIVVWSRKGEELATLKGHRAAVTSQSFSRRGDRLVSGSRDLTACFWNVLALHRRSTKTAKSDVKPAQLETLWERLKERPGVRAHRAIYELAGSPKLVLPFLRKRMAPVLEKSILSAIKNLDSDRFTVRQQAFDQLKRTGRAIQPYLNRELKKKPSLEKKRRLQKLLKAVTGAQINAVELQALRGVEILERIGSPEAKKILTSLAQGAREASLTREAQETLNR
;
A
#
# COMPACT_ATOMS: atom_id res chain seq x y z
N PRO A 1 -7.59 -21.74 -21.07
CA PRO A 1 -6.83 -21.71 -19.84
C PRO A 1 -7.77 -21.32 -18.71
N GLY A 2 -8.06 -22.31 -17.81
CA GLY A 2 -9.14 -22.34 -16.86
C GLY A 2 -9.39 -21.03 -16.10
N GLU A 3 -10.55 -20.47 -16.33
CA GLU A 3 -11.05 -19.33 -15.59
C GLU A 3 -11.30 -19.78 -14.16
N SER A 4 -10.46 -19.32 -13.24
CA SER A 4 -10.68 -19.58 -11.83
C SER A 4 -11.79 -18.64 -11.33
N GLU A 5 -12.77 -19.21 -10.67
CA GLU A 5 -13.88 -18.54 -10.00
C GLU A 5 -13.37 -17.42 -9.07
N PHE A 6 -13.88 -16.20 -9.20
CA PHE A 6 -13.55 -15.12 -8.29
C PHE A 6 -14.40 -15.22 -7.02
N LEU A 7 -13.76 -15.15 -5.86
CA LEU A 7 -14.39 -15.30 -4.54
C LEU A 7 -14.70 -13.97 -3.86
N GLY A 8 -14.08 -12.90 -4.30
CA GLY A 8 -14.29 -11.58 -3.73
C GLY A 8 -13.76 -10.49 -4.65
N VAL A 9 -14.42 -9.34 -4.58
CA VAL A 9 -14.12 -8.14 -5.35
C VAL A 9 -14.08 -6.96 -4.40
N ALA A 10 -13.13 -6.05 -4.58
CA ALA A 10 -13.05 -4.82 -3.82
C ALA A 10 -12.70 -3.65 -4.76
N LEU A 11 -13.32 -2.49 -4.50
CA LEU A 11 -13.04 -1.24 -5.21
C LEU A 11 -11.89 -0.50 -4.52
N MET A 12 -10.98 0.04 -5.31
CA MET A 12 -9.85 0.84 -4.87
C MET A 12 -9.84 2.21 -5.55
N LYS A 13 -9.15 3.17 -4.95
CA LYS A 13 -8.92 4.52 -5.52
C LYS A 13 -10.22 5.18 -5.97
N ASN A 14 -11.20 5.24 -5.07
CA ASN A 14 -12.52 5.81 -5.36
C ASN A 14 -13.19 5.20 -6.60
N GLY A 15 -13.05 3.89 -6.79
CA GLY A 15 -13.62 3.17 -7.93
C GLY A 15 -12.81 3.30 -9.23
N ALA A 16 -11.58 3.78 -9.18
CA ALA A 16 -10.70 3.83 -10.36
C ALA A 16 -10.06 2.49 -10.68
N GLU A 17 -9.93 1.62 -9.69
CA GLU A 17 -9.38 0.27 -9.84
C GLU A 17 -10.28 -0.76 -9.14
N VAL A 18 -10.30 -1.96 -9.66
CA VAL A 18 -11.01 -3.10 -9.09
C VAL A 18 -9.99 -4.18 -8.78
N SER A 19 -10.00 -4.68 -7.56
CA SER A 19 -9.24 -5.88 -7.21
C SER A 19 -10.17 -7.06 -7.02
N ALA A 20 -9.80 -8.19 -7.56
CA ALA A 20 -10.50 -9.45 -7.33
C ALA A 20 -9.53 -10.54 -6.92
N ILE A 21 -10.01 -11.45 -6.09
CA ILE A 21 -9.26 -12.63 -5.69
C ILE A 21 -9.90 -13.88 -6.27
N SER A 22 -9.08 -14.72 -6.90
CA SER A 22 -9.55 -15.96 -7.47
C SER A 22 -9.47 -17.11 -6.46
N ARG A 23 -10.23 -18.19 -6.71
CA ARG A 23 -10.19 -19.43 -5.93
C ARG A 23 -8.78 -20.06 -5.89
N LEU A 24 -7.96 -19.82 -6.90
CA LEU A 24 -6.56 -20.22 -6.94
C LEU A 24 -5.64 -19.27 -6.18
N SER A 25 -6.20 -18.42 -5.34
CA SER A 25 -5.46 -17.50 -4.47
C SER A 25 -4.63 -16.45 -5.22
N GLN A 26 -5.00 -16.08 -6.44
CA GLN A 26 -4.38 -14.96 -7.14
C GLN A 26 -5.17 -13.68 -6.89
N VAL A 27 -4.51 -12.66 -6.42
CA VAL A 27 -5.04 -11.29 -6.34
C VAL A 27 -4.71 -10.59 -7.65
N ARG A 28 -5.73 -10.13 -8.37
CA ARG A 28 -5.58 -9.37 -9.61
C ARG A 28 -6.24 -8.01 -9.46
N ALA A 29 -5.64 -6.99 -10.02
CA ALA A 29 -6.22 -5.65 -10.09
C ALA A 29 -6.37 -5.20 -11.55
N TRP A 30 -7.44 -4.46 -11.83
CA TRP A 30 -7.73 -3.88 -13.14
C TRP A 30 -8.07 -2.40 -12.99
N ASN A 31 -7.68 -1.60 -13.98
CA ASN A 31 -8.12 -0.22 -14.11
C ASN A 31 -9.53 -0.13 -14.75
N ARG A 32 -10.07 1.10 -14.86
CA ARG A 32 -11.37 1.34 -15.49
C ARG A 32 -11.46 0.93 -16.98
N ALA A 33 -10.33 0.85 -17.65
CA ALA A 33 -10.27 0.39 -19.05
C ALA A 33 -10.31 -1.15 -19.17
N GLY A 34 -10.34 -1.88 -18.05
CA GLY A 34 -10.29 -3.34 -18.02
C GLY A 34 -8.89 -3.91 -18.20
N GLU A 35 -7.85 -3.07 -18.18
CA GLU A 35 -6.46 -3.51 -18.27
C GLU A 35 -5.97 -4.00 -16.91
N GLN A 36 -5.37 -5.19 -16.91
CA GLN A 36 -4.79 -5.75 -15.69
C GLN A 36 -3.56 -4.94 -15.28
N THR A 37 -3.63 -4.34 -14.09
CA THR A 37 -2.56 -3.48 -13.54
C THR A 37 -1.63 -4.23 -12.62
N GLN A 38 -2.13 -5.30 -11.98
CA GLN A 38 -1.35 -6.05 -11.00
C GLN A 38 -1.81 -7.51 -10.90
N THR A 39 -0.84 -8.38 -10.58
CA THR A 39 -1.08 -9.77 -10.12
C THR A 39 -0.17 -10.03 -8.93
N SER A 40 -0.71 -10.58 -7.86
CA SER A 40 0.03 -10.99 -6.67
C SER A 40 -0.38 -12.41 -6.30
N GLU A 41 0.53 -13.14 -5.68
CA GLU A 41 0.19 -14.41 -5.06
C GLU A 41 -0.66 -14.14 -3.82
N GLY A 42 -1.74 -14.87 -3.65
CA GLY A 42 -2.61 -14.78 -2.49
C GLY A 42 -2.32 -15.88 -1.45
N PRO A 43 -3.24 -16.07 -0.47
CA PRO A 43 -3.05 -17.04 0.59
C PRO A 43 -2.99 -18.49 0.04
N THR A 44 -2.11 -19.30 0.60
CA THR A 44 -2.07 -20.75 0.32
C THR A 44 -3.30 -21.43 0.89
N GLY A 45 -3.93 -22.35 0.15
CA GLY A 45 -5.08 -23.12 0.61
C GLY A 45 -6.45 -22.49 0.32
N GLY A 46 -6.53 -21.43 -0.44
CA GLY A 46 -7.77 -20.79 -0.89
C GLY A 46 -8.18 -19.59 -0.03
N CYS A 47 -8.63 -18.54 -0.70
CA CYS A 47 -9.17 -17.35 -0.07
C CYS A 47 -10.65 -17.50 0.23
N ARG A 48 -11.12 -16.86 1.30
CA ARG A 48 -12.53 -16.83 1.73
C ARG A 48 -13.08 -15.41 1.77
N ALA A 49 -12.24 -14.45 2.12
CA ALA A 49 -12.63 -13.05 2.22
C ALA A 49 -11.51 -12.13 1.72
N VAL A 50 -11.91 -11.02 1.13
CA VAL A 50 -11.03 -9.97 0.67
C VAL A 50 -11.63 -8.61 1.02
N LEU A 51 -10.79 -7.66 1.39
CA LEU A 51 -11.15 -6.24 1.47
C LEU A 51 -9.93 -5.37 1.10
N VAL A 52 -10.18 -4.11 0.85
CA VAL A 52 -9.14 -3.10 0.67
C VAL A 52 -9.11 -2.20 1.91
N THR A 53 -7.92 -1.82 2.36
CA THR A 53 -7.77 -0.88 3.48
C THR A 53 -8.31 0.49 3.11
N ALA A 54 -8.83 1.23 4.09
CA ALA A 54 -9.45 2.55 3.89
C ALA A 54 -8.50 3.57 3.23
N ASP A 55 -7.19 3.36 3.32
CA ASP A 55 -6.16 4.19 2.68
C ASP A 55 -5.72 3.67 1.29
N ASP A 56 -6.38 2.64 0.76
CA ASP A 56 -6.08 1.97 -0.53
C ASP A 56 -4.65 1.40 -0.64
N ARG A 57 -3.91 1.29 0.47
CA ARG A 57 -2.51 0.86 0.46
C ARG A 57 -2.30 -0.62 0.61
N ALA A 58 -3.33 -1.34 1.04
CA ALA A 58 -3.23 -2.79 1.13
C ALA A 58 -4.55 -3.47 0.75
N ILE A 59 -4.41 -4.63 0.12
CA ILE A 59 -5.46 -5.62 0.00
C ILE A 59 -5.32 -6.57 1.18
N VAL A 60 -6.41 -6.86 1.87
CA VAL A 60 -6.43 -7.79 3.00
C VAL A 60 -7.15 -9.05 2.57
N THR A 61 -6.51 -10.18 2.77
CA THR A 61 -7.08 -11.50 2.44
C THR A 61 -7.11 -12.39 3.65
N ALA A 62 -8.15 -13.22 3.75
CA ALA A 62 -8.28 -14.27 4.74
C ALA A 62 -8.70 -15.57 4.07
N GLY A 63 -8.25 -16.70 4.61
CA GLY A 63 -8.49 -18.00 4.03
C GLY A 63 -8.35 -19.15 5.01
N GLN A 64 -8.09 -20.35 4.46
CA GLN A 64 -8.05 -21.59 5.25
C GLN A 64 -6.80 -21.76 6.10
N ASP A 65 -5.74 -21.01 5.82
CA ASP A 65 -4.44 -21.16 6.45
C ASP A 65 -4.24 -20.36 7.75
N ARG A 66 -5.32 -19.90 8.37
CA ARG A 66 -5.37 -19.15 9.64
C ARG A 66 -4.69 -17.78 9.60
N TYR A 67 -4.15 -17.34 8.46
CA TYR A 67 -3.50 -16.05 8.33
C TYR A 67 -4.42 -15.02 7.68
N ILE A 68 -4.41 -13.81 8.21
CA ILE A 68 -4.96 -12.64 7.56
C ILE A 68 -3.76 -11.87 7.01
N ARG A 69 -3.65 -11.77 5.68
CA ARG A 69 -2.50 -11.15 5.02
C ARG A 69 -2.85 -9.80 4.46
N PHE A 70 -1.92 -8.90 4.59
CA PHE A 70 -1.95 -7.57 4.00
C PHE A 70 -0.96 -7.52 2.85
N TRP A 71 -1.46 -7.30 1.64
CA TRP A 71 -0.69 -7.19 0.40
C TRP A 71 -0.57 -5.74 0.02
N GLU A 72 0.64 -5.21 -0.04
CA GLU A 72 0.89 -3.83 -0.39
C GLU A 72 0.52 -3.56 -1.85
N THR A 73 -0.40 -2.62 -2.11
CA THR A 73 -0.90 -2.33 -3.45
C THR A 73 0.17 -1.78 -4.39
N SER A 74 1.20 -1.10 -3.86
CA SER A 74 2.29 -0.54 -4.65
C SER A 74 3.32 -1.57 -5.11
N SER A 75 3.58 -2.62 -4.33
CA SER A 75 4.59 -3.64 -4.62
C SER A 75 4.02 -5.00 -5.00
N GLY A 76 2.77 -5.30 -4.62
CA GLY A 76 2.15 -6.61 -4.77
C GLY A 76 2.65 -7.66 -3.78
N GLU A 77 3.47 -7.28 -2.81
CA GLU A 77 4.10 -8.20 -1.87
C GLU A 77 3.39 -8.20 -0.51
N GLU A 78 3.57 -9.30 0.25
CA GLU A 78 3.07 -9.39 1.63
C GLU A 78 3.75 -8.33 2.49
N ARG A 79 2.95 -7.42 3.03
CA ARG A 79 3.38 -6.35 3.89
C ARG A 79 3.35 -6.73 5.37
N HIS A 80 2.33 -7.50 5.74
CA HIS A 80 2.06 -7.88 7.12
C HIS A 80 1.09 -9.04 7.15
N ARG A 81 1.16 -9.86 8.21
CA ARG A 81 0.18 -10.90 8.47
C ARG A 81 -0.20 -10.94 9.94
N LEU A 82 -1.46 -11.29 10.20
CA LEU A 82 -1.99 -11.59 11.52
C LEU A 82 -2.22 -13.10 11.61
N THR A 83 -2.01 -13.64 12.79
CA THR A 83 -2.29 -15.03 13.07
C THR A 83 -3.59 -15.08 13.87
N GLY A 84 -4.66 -15.55 13.23
CA GLY A 84 -5.96 -15.75 13.88
C GLY A 84 -5.97 -16.95 14.82
N PRO A 85 -7.09 -17.17 15.52
CA PRO A 85 -7.33 -18.37 16.31
C PRO A 85 -7.30 -19.63 15.43
N GLN A 86 -7.40 -20.80 16.04
CA GLN A 86 -7.48 -22.04 15.29
C GLN A 86 -8.76 -22.07 14.45
N GLY A 87 -8.61 -22.24 13.13
CA GLY A 87 -9.70 -22.22 12.17
C GLY A 87 -9.54 -21.18 11.07
N SER A 88 -10.27 -21.38 9.97
CA SER A 88 -10.24 -20.47 8.83
C SER A 88 -11.04 -19.20 9.12
N ALA A 89 -10.50 -18.05 8.66
CA ALA A 89 -11.29 -16.83 8.64
C ALA A 89 -12.23 -16.84 7.42
N GLN A 90 -13.52 -16.66 7.66
CA GLN A 90 -14.59 -16.75 6.66
C GLN A 90 -15.03 -15.36 6.16
N SER A 91 -14.87 -14.32 6.98
CA SER A 91 -15.30 -12.97 6.67
C SER A 91 -14.35 -11.93 7.26
N LEU A 92 -14.27 -10.76 6.62
CA LEU A 92 -13.49 -9.61 7.04
C LEU A 92 -14.35 -8.36 6.99
N ALA A 93 -14.14 -7.44 7.93
CA ALA A 93 -14.68 -6.09 7.88
C ALA A 93 -13.67 -5.10 8.48
N MET A 94 -13.65 -3.87 7.97
CA MET A 94 -12.78 -2.80 8.46
C MET A 94 -13.61 -1.55 8.76
N THR A 95 -13.22 -0.79 9.78
CA THR A 95 -13.83 0.51 10.06
C THR A 95 -13.47 1.51 8.95
N ALA A 96 -14.35 2.48 8.71
CA ALA A 96 -14.17 3.48 7.65
C ALA A 96 -12.88 4.30 7.79
N ASP A 97 -12.40 4.51 9.01
CA ASP A 97 -11.12 5.18 9.32
C ASP A 97 -9.91 4.21 9.29
N GLY A 98 -10.15 2.93 8.98
CA GLY A 98 -9.13 1.88 8.99
C GLY A 98 -8.50 1.62 10.37
N ALA A 99 -9.11 2.07 11.45
CA ALA A 99 -8.56 1.90 12.81
C ALA A 99 -8.68 0.47 13.33
N MET A 100 -9.73 -0.24 12.92
CA MET A 100 -9.96 -1.63 13.33
C MET A 100 -10.29 -2.51 12.14
N LEU A 101 -9.83 -3.76 12.22
CA LEU A 101 -10.23 -4.88 11.38
C LEU A 101 -10.94 -5.91 12.24
N ALA A 102 -12.03 -6.50 11.75
CA ALA A 102 -12.66 -7.67 12.33
C ALA A 102 -12.51 -8.86 11.40
N SER A 103 -12.19 -10.02 11.94
CA SER A 103 -12.18 -11.30 11.25
C SER A 103 -13.15 -12.26 11.89
N GLY A 104 -14.09 -12.80 11.11
CA GLY A 104 -15.05 -13.81 11.56
C GLY A 104 -14.57 -15.19 11.18
N HIS A 105 -14.60 -16.11 12.13
CA HIS A 105 -13.98 -17.43 12.03
C HIS A 105 -15.01 -18.56 11.95
N GLU A 106 -14.52 -19.74 11.55
CA GLU A 106 -15.33 -20.95 11.37
C GLU A 106 -15.90 -21.47 12.69
N ASP A 107 -15.21 -21.23 13.81
CA ASP A 107 -15.62 -21.60 15.16
C ASP A 107 -16.69 -20.68 15.77
N GLY A 108 -17.14 -19.66 15.03
CA GLY A 108 -18.11 -18.68 15.50
C GLY A 108 -17.48 -17.49 16.25
N SER A 109 -16.18 -17.48 16.46
CA SER A 109 -15.49 -16.34 17.06
C SER A 109 -15.29 -15.19 16.07
N ILE A 110 -15.22 -13.97 16.60
CA ILE A 110 -14.80 -12.78 15.85
C ILE A 110 -13.62 -12.18 16.57
N VAL A 111 -12.51 -11.99 15.88
CA VAL A 111 -11.35 -11.29 16.42
C VAL A 111 -11.31 -9.88 15.89
N VAL A 112 -11.17 -8.92 16.80
CA VAL A 112 -11.01 -7.50 16.48
C VAL A 112 -9.56 -7.10 16.66
N TRP A 113 -8.98 -6.54 15.59
CA TRP A 113 -7.57 -6.17 15.49
C TRP A 113 -7.41 -4.66 15.42
N SER A 114 -6.35 -4.14 16.03
CA SER A 114 -5.95 -2.76 15.80
C SER A 114 -5.29 -2.60 14.41
N ARG A 115 -5.19 -1.35 13.93
CA ARG A 115 -4.43 -1.00 12.72
C ARG A 115 -2.97 -1.51 12.76
N LYS A 116 -2.40 -1.73 13.94
CA LYS A 116 -1.03 -2.26 14.10
C LYS A 116 -0.95 -3.77 14.03
N GLY A 117 -2.10 -4.45 13.99
CA GLY A 117 -2.18 -5.90 14.02
C GLY A 117 -2.19 -6.49 15.43
N GLU A 118 -2.45 -5.67 16.46
CA GLU A 118 -2.63 -6.15 17.84
C GLU A 118 -4.07 -6.64 18.01
N GLU A 119 -4.26 -7.79 18.63
CA GLU A 119 -5.58 -8.27 19.03
C GLU A 119 -6.13 -7.33 20.11
N LEU A 120 -7.30 -6.74 19.86
CA LEU A 120 -8.01 -5.89 20.80
C LEU A 120 -9.00 -6.67 21.63
N ALA A 121 -9.69 -7.63 21.03
CA ALA A 121 -10.65 -8.52 21.66
C ALA A 121 -11.01 -9.71 20.79
N THR A 122 -11.40 -10.79 21.43
CA THR A 122 -12.12 -11.91 20.81
C THR A 122 -13.56 -11.91 21.29
N LEU A 123 -14.52 -11.74 20.37
CA LEU A 123 -15.95 -11.73 20.63
C LEU A 123 -16.50 -13.14 20.43
N LYS A 124 -17.23 -13.67 21.42
CA LYS A 124 -17.84 -15.01 21.40
C LYS A 124 -19.35 -14.87 21.60
N GLY A 125 -20.13 -15.51 20.75
CA GLY A 125 -21.60 -15.47 20.81
C GLY A 125 -22.25 -16.34 19.75
N HIS A 126 -21.66 -16.43 18.56
CA HIS A 126 -22.12 -17.37 17.54
C HIS A 126 -21.66 -18.80 17.83
N ARG A 127 -22.46 -19.77 17.36
CA ARG A 127 -22.21 -21.20 17.53
C ARG A 127 -21.71 -21.89 16.27
N ALA A 128 -21.65 -21.17 15.16
CA ALA A 128 -21.17 -21.64 13.88
C ALA A 128 -20.43 -20.52 13.13
N ALA A 129 -19.89 -20.83 11.97
CA ALA A 129 -19.06 -19.92 11.17
C ALA A 129 -19.69 -18.54 10.94
N VAL A 130 -18.92 -17.49 11.19
CA VAL A 130 -19.31 -16.10 10.93
C VAL A 130 -19.09 -15.77 9.47
N THR A 131 -20.16 -15.70 8.69
CA THR A 131 -20.13 -15.59 7.23
C THR A 131 -20.11 -14.16 6.71
N SER A 132 -20.62 -13.22 7.51
CA SER A 132 -20.69 -11.81 7.14
C SER A 132 -20.55 -10.92 8.37
N GLN A 133 -19.98 -9.74 8.15
CA GLN A 133 -19.85 -8.73 9.21
C GLN A 133 -19.65 -7.34 8.63
N SER A 134 -20.07 -6.32 9.37
CA SER A 134 -19.92 -4.94 8.95
C SER A 134 -19.83 -4.02 10.17
N PHE A 135 -18.95 -3.04 10.11
CA PHE A 135 -18.90 -1.96 11.10
C PHE A 135 -19.91 -0.87 10.78
N SER A 136 -20.43 -0.24 11.82
CA SER A 136 -21.15 1.03 11.68
C SER A 136 -20.21 2.11 11.13
N ARG A 137 -20.78 3.12 10.47
CA ARG A 137 -20.01 4.25 9.93
C ARG A 137 -19.10 4.94 10.96
N ARG A 138 -19.51 4.95 12.24
CA ARG A 138 -18.72 5.54 13.35
C ARG A 138 -17.69 4.58 13.93
N GLY A 139 -17.66 3.32 13.51
CA GLY A 139 -16.75 2.31 14.06
C GLY A 139 -17.07 1.88 15.51
N ASP A 140 -18.20 2.32 16.08
CA ASP A 140 -18.59 2.04 17.45
C ASP A 140 -19.38 0.74 17.63
N ARG A 141 -19.91 0.19 16.53
CA ARG A 141 -20.70 -1.04 16.51
C ARG A 141 -20.23 -1.96 15.39
N LEU A 142 -20.35 -3.27 15.65
CA LEU A 142 -20.15 -4.32 14.65
C LEU A 142 -21.42 -5.16 14.60
N VAL A 143 -21.84 -5.52 13.41
CA VAL A 143 -22.90 -6.49 13.15
C VAL A 143 -22.26 -7.71 12.51
N SER A 144 -22.69 -8.90 12.91
CA SER A 144 -22.25 -10.16 12.31
C SER A 144 -23.43 -11.11 12.07
N GLY A 145 -23.33 -11.88 10.98
CA GLY A 145 -24.24 -12.99 10.63
C GLY A 145 -23.48 -14.31 10.57
N SER A 146 -24.13 -15.38 10.99
CA SER A 146 -23.52 -16.68 11.13
C SER A 146 -24.36 -17.82 10.50
N ARG A 147 -23.71 -18.93 10.24
CA ARG A 147 -24.39 -20.19 9.84
C ARG A 147 -25.27 -20.80 10.96
N ASP A 148 -25.17 -20.27 12.18
CA ASP A 148 -26.09 -20.63 13.27
C ASP A 148 -27.49 -19.99 13.14
N LEU A 149 -27.72 -19.30 11.98
CA LEU A 149 -28.98 -18.62 11.65
C LEU A 149 -29.26 -17.38 12.53
N THR A 150 -28.26 -16.86 13.22
CA THR A 150 -28.39 -15.67 14.06
C THR A 150 -27.60 -14.49 13.50
N ALA A 151 -28.01 -13.29 13.90
CA ALA A 151 -27.23 -12.06 13.78
C ALA A 151 -26.95 -11.47 15.16
N CYS A 152 -25.73 -10.99 15.37
CA CYS A 152 -25.31 -10.38 16.63
C CYS A 152 -24.89 -8.93 16.43
N PHE A 153 -25.19 -8.10 17.45
CA PHE A 153 -24.73 -6.72 17.55
C PHE A 153 -23.71 -6.60 18.67
N TRP A 154 -22.57 -6.01 18.36
CA TRP A 154 -21.45 -5.86 19.28
C TRP A 154 -21.18 -4.38 19.51
N ASN A 155 -21.06 -3.95 20.77
CA ASN A 155 -20.58 -2.62 21.11
C ASN A 155 -19.06 -2.66 21.19
N VAL A 156 -18.40 -2.01 20.22
CA VAL A 156 -16.94 -1.99 20.11
C VAL A 156 -16.34 -0.60 20.31
N LEU A 157 -17.12 0.35 20.84
CA LEU A 157 -16.70 1.74 21.08
C LEU A 157 -15.41 1.83 21.91
N ALA A 158 -15.29 1.05 22.98
CA ALA A 158 -14.09 1.05 23.82
C ALA A 158 -12.84 0.54 23.07
N LEU A 159 -13.02 -0.45 22.20
CA LEU A 159 -11.95 -0.99 21.34
C LEU A 159 -11.52 0.04 20.31
N HIS A 160 -12.47 0.72 19.67
CA HIS A 160 -12.19 1.78 18.71
C HIS A 160 -11.37 2.92 19.34
N ARG A 161 -11.75 3.38 20.52
CA ARG A 161 -10.98 4.40 21.26
C ARG A 161 -9.57 3.96 21.63
N ARG A 162 -9.36 2.66 21.90
CA ARG A 162 -8.00 2.12 22.13
C ARG A 162 -7.18 2.08 20.85
N SER A 163 -7.79 1.67 19.76
CA SER A 163 -7.11 1.52 18.46
C SER A 163 -6.66 2.86 17.86
N THR A 164 -7.42 3.94 18.08
CA THR A 164 -7.10 5.28 17.57
C THR A 164 -6.02 6.00 18.37
N LYS A 165 -5.68 5.54 19.57
CA LYS A 165 -4.59 6.15 20.36
C LYS A 165 -3.26 5.93 19.66
N THR A 166 -2.63 7.01 19.23
CA THR A 166 -1.27 7.00 18.68
C THR A 166 -0.27 6.66 19.78
N ALA A 167 0.36 5.50 19.71
CA ALA A 167 1.46 5.20 20.61
C ALA A 167 2.63 6.12 20.25
N LYS A 168 3.13 6.86 21.23
CA LYS A 168 4.41 7.56 21.10
C LYS A 168 5.50 6.52 20.93
N SER A 169 6.33 6.69 19.93
CA SER A 169 7.54 5.91 19.71
C SER A 169 8.72 6.76 20.16
N ASP A 170 9.69 6.14 20.81
CA ASP A 170 10.89 6.82 21.30
C ASP A 170 12.08 6.53 20.35
N VAL A 171 11.92 6.97 19.09
CA VAL A 171 12.97 6.82 18.07
C VAL A 171 14.13 7.76 18.40
N LYS A 172 15.33 7.21 18.48
CA LYS A 172 16.57 7.99 18.68
C LYS A 172 17.09 8.51 17.34
N PRO A 173 17.78 9.69 17.30
CA PRO A 173 18.35 10.25 16.07
C PRO A 173 19.23 9.24 15.28
N ALA A 174 20.02 8.43 15.99
CA ALA A 174 20.87 7.41 15.39
C ALA A 174 20.11 6.29 14.65
N GLN A 175 18.83 6.10 14.93
CA GLN A 175 18.00 5.06 14.34
C GLN A 175 17.29 5.52 13.05
N LEU A 176 17.21 6.84 12.80
CA LEU A 176 16.45 7.41 11.68
C LEU A 176 16.90 6.85 10.34
N GLU A 177 18.20 6.83 10.09
CA GLU A 177 18.74 6.32 8.81
C GLU A 177 18.45 4.83 8.64
N THR A 178 18.63 4.05 9.70
CA THR A 178 18.33 2.60 9.66
C THR A 178 16.85 2.33 9.39
N LEU A 179 15.96 3.07 10.07
CA LEU A 179 14.51 2.91 9.85
C LEU A 179 14.10 3.38 8.45
N TRP A 180 14.71 4.45 7.94
CA TRP A 180 14.49 4.94 6.59
C TRP A 180 14.93 3.91 5.54
N GLU A 181 16.11 3.29 5.70
CA GLU A 181 16.59 2.25 4.80
C GLU A 181 15.71 0.98 4.83
N ARG A 182 15.14 0.63 5.99
CA ARG A 182 14.17 -0.47 6.10
C ARG A 182 12.92 -0.27 5.24
N LEU A 183 12.58 0.97 4.90
CA LEU A 183 11.46 1.22 3.98
C LEU A 183 11.69 0.68 2.56
N LYS A 184 12.90 0.31 2.18
CA LYS A 184 13.25 -0.36 0.91
C LYS A 184 13.06 -1.87 0.96
N GLU A 185 12.98 -2.46 2.16
CA GLU A 185 13.00 -3.91 2.33
C GLU A 185 11.78 -4.60 1.75
N ARG A 186 12.03 -5.80 1.22
CA ARG A 186 11.03 -6.74 0.71
C ARG A 186 11.31 -8.14 1.27
N PRO A 187 10.30 -8.86 1.75
CA PRO A 187 8.90 -8.46 1.94
C PRO A 187 8.74 -7.31 2.94
N GLY A 188 7.62 -6.60 2.89
CA GLY A 188 7.39 -5.34 3.60
C GLY A 188 7.21 -5.39 5.12
N VAL A 189 7.37 -6.54 5.79
CA VAL A 189 7.09 -6.72 7.22
C VAL A 189 7.92 -5.77 8.11
N ARG A 190 9.22 -5.67 7.85
CA ARG A 190 10.10 -4.76 8.62
C ARG A 190 9.85 -3.30 8.26
N ALA A 191 9.53 -3.02 6.99
CA ALA A 191 9.16 -1.70 6.54
C ALA A 191 7.85 -1.23 7.19
N HIS A 192 6.85 -2.10 7.32
CA HIS A 192 5.60 -1.79 8.00
C HIS A 192 5.85 -1.34 9.44
N ARG A 193 6.65 -2.09 10.20
CA ARG A 193 7.03 -1.71 11.56
C ARG A 193 7.77 -0.36 11.60
N ALA A 194 8.73 -0.14 10.68
CA ALA A 194 9.47 1.12 10.60
C ALA A 194 8.54 2.32 10.31
N ILE A 195 7.49 2.16 9.50
CA ILE A 195 6.49 3.21 9.25
C ILE A 195 5.83 3.66 10.56
N TYR A 196 5.41 2.73 11.42
CA TYR A 196 4.77 3.08 12.69
C TYR A 196 5.76 3.69 13.70
N GLU A 197 6.99 3.16 13.76
CA GLU A 197 8.04 3.71 14.62
C GLU A 197 8.35 5.16 14.23
N LEU A 198 8.54 5.44 12.94
CA LEU A 198 8.79 6.78 12.44
C LEU A 198 7.58 7.72 12.65
N ALA A 199 6.37 7.27 12.34
CA ALA A 199 5.17 8.09 12.54
C ALA A 199 4.92 8.46 14.01
N GLY A 200 5.35 7.62 14.96
CA GLY A 200 5.24 7.87 16.40
C GLY A 200 6.19 8.95 16.95
N SER A 201 7.15 9.44 16.15
CA SER A 201 8.16 10.43 16.57
C SER A 201 8.20 11.67 15.64
N PRO A 202 7.08 12.40 15.47
CA PRO A 202 6.95 13.43 14.44
C PRO A 202 7.97 14.57 14.55
N LYS A 203 8.30 15.02 15.77
CA LYS A 203 9.26 16.11 15.98
C LYS A 203 10.65 15.82 15.39
N LEU A 204 11.08 14.58 15.44
CA LEU A 204 12.37 14.13 14.93
C LEU A 204 12.30 13.78 13.43
N VAL A 205 11.18 13.19 13.01
CA VAL A 205 11.04 12.57 11.68
C VAL A 205 10.69 13.61 10.61
N LEU A 206 9.89 14.64 10.91
CA LEU A 206 9.49 15.64 9.90
C LEU A 206 10.66 16.42 9.29
N PRO A 207 11.63 16.95 10.08
CA PRO A 207 12.81 17.61 9.51
C PRO A 207 13.65 16.65 8.66
N PHE A 208 13.76 15.39 9.08
CA PHE A 208 14.47 14.34 8.36
C PHE A 208 13.79 14.03 7.00
N LEU A 209 12.47 13.80 6.98
CA LEU A 209 11.73 13.53 5.75
C LEU A 209 11.75 14.72 4.79
N ARG A 210 11.62 15.95 5.29
CA ARG A 210 11.71 17.16 4.47
C ARG A 210 13.03 17.26 3.71
N LYS A 211 14.13 16.81 4.32
CA LYS A 211 15.45 16.79 3.68
C LYS A 211 15.61 15.65 2.66
N ARG A 212 14.93 14.53 2.87
CA ARG A 212 15.08 13.30 2.08
C ARG A 212 14.08 13.17 0.95
N MET A 213 12.90 13.74 1.10
CA MET A 213 11.82 13.66 0.14
C MET A 213 11.72 14.96 -0.66
N ALA A 214 11.88 14.85 -1.97
CA ALA A 214 11.74 15.97 -2.88
C ALA A 214 10.78 15.61 -4.03
N PRO A 215 10.01 16.58 -4.55
CA PRO A 215 9.17 16.35 -5.70
C PRO A 215 9.99 15.99 -6.94
N VAL A 216 9.50 15.05 -7.73
CA VAL A 216 10.09 14.72 -9.03
C VAL A 216 9.66 15.78 -10.03
N LEU A 217 10.54 16.73 -10.34
CA LEU A 217 10.22 17.84 -11.23
C LEU A 217 10.30 17.43 -12.71
N GLU A 218 9.30 17.78 -13.50
CA GLU A 218 9.27 17.51 -14.94
C GLU A 218 10.48 18.10 -15.67
N LYS A 219 10.87 19.32 -15.31
CA LYS A 219 12.08 19.97 -15.85
C LYS A 219 13.34 19.12 -15.63
N SER A 220 13.44 18.45 -14.49
CA SER A 220 14.57 17.56 -14.16
C SER A 220 14.58 16.32 -15.04
N ILE A 221 13.42 15.73 -15.31
CA ILE A 221 13.27 14.58 -16.21
C ILE A 221 13.68 14.99 -17.64
N LEU A 222 13.15 16.09 -18.15
CA LEU A 222 13.44 16.58 -19.51
C LEU A 222 14.91 16.93 -19.69
N SER A 223 15.52 17.58 -18.70
CA SER A 223 16.95 17.88 -18.69
C SER A 223 17.80 16.60 -18.72
N ALA A 224 17.47 15.60 -17.90
CA ALA A 224 18.16 14.32 -17.88
C ALA A 224 18.01 13.58 -19.23
N ILE A 225 16.81 13.59 -19.85
CA ILE A 225 16.61 13.01 -21.20
C ILE A 225 17.46 13.72 -22.25
N LYS A 226 17.60 15.03 -22.19
CA LYS A 226 18.50 15.80 -23.07
C LYS A 226 19.96 15.37 -22.87
N ASN A 227 20.39 15.22 -21.63
CA ASN A 227 21.75 14.85 -21.25
C ASN A 227 22.13 13.41 -21.64
N LEU A 228 21.18 12.53 -22.01
CA LEU A 228 21.49 11.20 -22.54
C LEU A 228 22.27 11.25 -23.88
N ASP A 229 22.25 12.37 -24.57
CA ASP A 229 22.93 12.59 -25.85
C ASP A 229 24.15 13.53 -25.71
N SER A 230 24.61 13.81 -24.49
CA SER A 230 25.79 14.64 -24.22
C SER A 230 27.08 13.98 -24.73
N ASP A 231 28.04 14.76 -25.25
CA ASP A 231 29.34 14.23 -25.68
C ASP A 231 30.16 13.66 -24.51
N ARG A 232 29.92 14.12 -23.28
CA ARG A 232 30.62 13.65 -22.07
C ARG A 232 30.02 12.38 -21.51
N PHE A 233 30.81 11.32 -21.43
CA PHE A 233 30.37 10.04 -20.88
C PHE A 233 29.81 10.15 -19.47
N THR A 234 30.47 10.89 -18.58
CA THR A 234 30.03 11.08 -17.17
C THR A 234 28.65 11.71 -17.07
N VAL A 235 28.36 12.72 -17.90
CA VAL A 235 27.05 13.39 -17.95
C VAL A 235 25.97 12.43 -18.44
N ARG A 236 26.28 11.65 -19.49
CA ARG A 236 25.34 10.62 -19.99
C ARG A 236 25.02 9.57 -18.95
N GLN A 237 26.04 9.08 -18.23
CA GLN A 237 25.88 8.06 -17.21
C GLN A 237 25.07 8.59 -16.01
N GLN A 238 25.37 9.78 -15.53
CA GLN A 238 24.61 10.44 -14.46
C GLN A 238 23.14 10.62 -14.84
N ALA A 239 22.87 11.08 -16.06
CA ALA A 239 21.52 11.25 -16.59
C ALA A 239 20.77 9.90 -16.66
N PHE A 240 21.45 8.86 -17.13
CA PHE A 240 20.88 7.52 -17.19
C PHE A 240 20.51 6.99 -15.79
N ASP A 241 21.42 7.11 -14.82
CA ASP A 241 21.21 6.66 -13.45
C ASP A 241 20.12 7.49 -12.74
N GLN A 242 20.07 8.79 -12.97
CA GLN A 242 19.01 9.67 -12.48
C GLN A 242 17.64 9.20 -12.99
N LEU A 243 17.50 9.02 -14.30
CA LEU A 243 16.25 8.56 -14.92
C LEU A 243 15.85 7.17 -14.41
N LYS A 244 16.79 6.25 -14.28
CA LYS A 244 16.53 4.91 -13.74
C LYS A 244 16.00 4.96 -12.30
N ARG A 245 16.55 5.86 -11.46
CA ARG A 245 16.08 6.06 -10.06
C ARG A 245 14.69 6.67 -9.99
N THR A 246 14.31 7.50 -10.97
CA THR A 246 12.99 8.12 -11.03
C THR A 246 11.88 7.08 -11.27
N GLY A 247 12.21 5.88 -11.76
CA GLY A 247 11.27 4.78 -11.89
C GLY A 247 10.25 4.95 -13.03
N ARG A 248 9.04 4.45 -12.82
CA ARG A 248 7.99 4.40 -13.87
C ARG A 248 7.53 5.77 -14.36
N ALA A 249 7.72 6.82 -13.58
CA ALA A 249 7.32 8.19 -13.92
C ALA A 249 7.90 8.70 -15.24
N ILE A 250 9.05 8.17 -15.67
CA ILE A 250 9.68 8.59 -16.91
C ILE A 250 9.12 7.91 -18.17
N GLN A 251 8.33 6.85 -18.04
CA GLN A 251 7.86 6.04 -19.18
C GLN A 251 7.15 6.88 -20.27
N PRO A 252 6.21 7.79 -19.95
CA PRO A 252 5.56 8.63 -20.97
C PRO A 252 6.54 9.53 -21.69
N TYR A 253 7.53 10.07 -20.97
CA TYR A 253 8.57 10.94 -21.52
C TYR A 253 9.51 10.17 -22.45
N LEU A 254 9.92 8.94 -22.06
CA LEU A 254 10.74 8.08 -22.92
C LEU A 254 10.01 7.72 -24.21
N ASN A 255 8.74 7.35 -24.12
CA ASN A 255 7.93 7.02 -25.29
C ASN A 255 7.77 8.22 -26.24
N ARG A 256 7.55 9.43 -25.69
CA ARG A 256 7.48 10.66 -26.47
C ARG A 256 8.81 10.96 -27.18
N GLU A 257 9.93 10.76 -26.49
CA GLU A 257 11.27 11.03 -27.06
C GLU A 257 11.65 10.01 -28.14
N LEU A 258 11.29 8.73 -27.97
CA LEU A 258 11.50 7.69 -29.00
C LEU A 258 10.76 7.99 -30.31
N LYS A 259 9.60 8.66 -30.25
CA LYS A 259 8.86 9.08 -31.46
C LYS A 259 9.56 10.20 -32.25
N LYS A 260 10.47 10.96 -31.64
CA LYS A 260 11.21 12.05 -32.29
C LYS A 260 12.40 11.61 -33.14
N LYS A 261 12.57 10.30 -33.39
CA LYS A 261 13.70 9.72 -34.16
C LYS A 261 15.08 10.17 -33.61
N PRO A 262 15.39 9.86 -32.34
CA PRO A 262 16.68 10.24 -31.72
C PRO A 262 17.86 9.55 -32.40
N SER A 263 19.11 10.01 -32.09
CA SER A 263 20.34 9.35 -32.48
C SER A 263 20.33 7.84 -32.10
N LEU A 264 21.07 7.01 -32.82
CA LEU A 264 21.09 5.57 -32.58
C LEU A 264 21.50 5.24 -31.14
N GLU A 265 22.48 5.96 -30.61
CA GLU A 265 22.96 5.74 -29.24
C GLU A 265 21.95 6.19 -28.19
N LYS A 266 21.34 7.37 -28.37
CA LYS A 266 20.24 7.83 -27.51
C LYS A 266 19.06 6.87 -27.55
N LYS A 267 18.68 6.37 -28.73
CA LYS A 267 17.62 5.39 -28.90
C LYS A 267 17.88 4.11 -28.08
N ARG A 268 19.11 3.57 -28.17
CA ARG A 268 19.50 2.40 -27.38
C ARG A 268 19.37 2.63 -25.87
N ARG A 269 19.79 3.80 -25.37
CA ARG A 269 19.67 4.16 -23.95
C ARG A 269 18.22 4.33 -23.52
N LEU A 270 17.39 5.01 -24.32
CA LEU A 270 15.96 5.18 -24.07
C LEU A 270 15.25 3.80 -24.00
N GLN A 271 15.57 2.89 -24.93
CA GLN A 271 15.02 1.53 -24.93
C GLN A 271 15.47 0.73 -23.70
N LYS A 272 16.75 0.86 -23.29
CA LYS A 272 17.28 0.21 -22.08
C LYS A 272 16.60 0.74 -20.82
N LEU A 273 16.38 2.04 -20.71
CA LEU A 273 15.62 2.68 -19.63
C LEU A 273 14.18 2.21 -19.65
N LEU A 274 13.52 2.21 -20.80
CA LEU A 274 12.14 1.77 -20.94
C LEU A 274 11.98 0.32 -20.44
N LYS A 275 12.86 -0.59 -20.89
CA LYS A 275 12.86 -1.98 -20.40
C LYS A 275 13.07 -2.07 -18.88
N ALA A 276 13.92 -1.22 -18.31
CA ALA A 276 14.19 -1.20 -16.87
C ALA A 276 13.01 -0.68 -16.04
N VAL A 277 12.20 0.25 -16.59
CA VAL A 277 11.09 0.87 -15.84
C VAL A 277 9.72 0.27 -16.16
N THR A 278 9.56 -0.50 -17.25
CA THR A 278 8.31 -1.20 -17.60
C THR A 278 8.16 -2.55 -16.90
N GLY A 279 9.17 -3.01 -16.14
CA GLY A 279 9.08 -4.22 -15.34
C GLY A 279 7.93 -4.16 -14.32
N ALA A 280 7.38 -5.32 -13.96
CA ALA A 280 6.22 -5.45 -13.08
C ALA A 280 6.44 -4.91 -11.64
N GLN A 281 7.70 -4.78 -11.21
CA GLN A 281 8.02 -4.37 -9.84
C GLN A 281 8.48 -2.92 -9.76
N ILE A 282 7.92 -2.19 -8.79
CA ILE A 282 8.38 -0.84 -8.39
C ILE A 282 9.81 -0.91 -7.85
N ASN A 283 10.67 0.06 -8.13
CA ASN A 283 12.03 0.06 -7.60
C ASN A 283 12.06 0.42 -6.11
N ALA A 284 13.15 0.00 -5.41
CA ALA A 284 13.25 0.17 -3.95
C ALA A 284 13.23 1.64 -3.49
N VAL A 285 13.75 2.56 -4.30
CA VAL A 285 13.78 4.00 -3.97
C VAL A 285 12.38 4.61 -4.10
N GLU A 286 11.66 4.24 -5.15
CA GLU A 286 10.28 4.67 -5.36
C GLU A 286 9.36 4.10 -4.26
N LEU A 287 9.53 2.82 -3.91
CA LEU A 287 8.79 2.18 -2.82
C LEU A 287 9.06 2.88 -1.47
N GLN A 288 10.32 3.20 -1.17
CA GLN A 288 10.71 3.96 0.02
C GLN A 288 10.01 5.32 0.07
N ALA A 289 9.95 6.04 -1.05
CA ALA A 289 9.30 7.34 -1.13
C ALA A 289 7.78 7.25 -0.90
N LEU A 290 7.10 6.25 -1.46
CA LEU A 290 5.66 6.02 -1.24
C LEU A 290 5.37 5.69 0.23
N ARG A 291 6.19 4.85 0.86
CA ARG A 291 6.08 4.56 2.30
C ARG A 291 6.40 5.79 3.16
N GLY A 292 7.23 6.70 2.66
CA GLY A 292 7.45 8.02 3.26
C GLY A 292 6.19 8.91 3.25
N VAL A 293 5.41 8.88 2.16
CA VAL A 293 4.10 9.56 2.11
C VAL A 293 3.14 8.99 3.16
N GLU A 294 3.12 7.67 3.33
CA GLU A 294 2.30 7.04 4.37
C GLU A 294 2.69 7.51 5.78
N ILE A 295 3.98 7.66 6.08
CA ILE A 295 4.43 8.21 7.36
C ILE A 295 3.89 9.64 7.56
N LEU A 296 3.97 10.50 6.55
CA LEU A 296 3.46 11.87 6.60
C LEU A 296 1.96 11.92 6.85
N GLU A 297 1.19 11.04 6.19
CA GLU A 297 -0.25 10.93 6.40
C GLU A 297 -0.58 10.50 7.83
N ARG A 298 0.12 9.47 8.35
CA ARG A 298 -0.08 8.98 9.72
C ARG A 298 0.28 10.01 10.79
N ILE A 299 1.26 10.89 10.52
CA ILE A 299 1.59 12.02 11.39
C ILE A 299 0.47 13.05 11.37
N GLY A 300 -0.10 13.37 10.20
CA GLY A 300 -1.27 14.21 10.01
C GLY A 300 -1.12 15.67 10.48
N SER A 301 0.08 16.09 10.90
CA SER A 301 0.31 17.46 11.40
C SER A 301 0.31 18.50 10.27
N PRO A 302 0.12 19.80 10.60
CA PRO A 302 0.23 20.87 9.60
C PRO A 302 1.56 20.88 8.85
N GLU A 303 2.66 20.53 9.52
CA GLU A 303 3.99 20.43 8.92
C GLU A 303 4.08 19.25 7.94
N ALA A 304 3.50 18.10 8.30
CA ALA A 304 3.42 16.95 7.41
C ALA A 304 2.61 17.28 6.15
N LYS A 305 1.48 17.98 6.30
CA LYS A 305 0.67 18.47 5.17
C LYS A 305 1.44 19.41 4.26
N LYS A 306 2.27 20.30 4.79
CA LYS A 306 3.15 21.17 3.97
C LYS A 306 4.14 20.36 3.14
N ILE A 307 4.71 19.29 3.69
CA ILE A 307 5.62 18.41 2.94
C ILE A 307 4.83 17.70 1.82
N LEU A 308 3.66 17.13 2.13
CA LEU A 308 2.78 16.49 1.15
C LEU A 308 2.38 17.45 0.02
N THR A 309 2.01 18.69 0.34
CA THR A 309 1.68 19.72 -0.65
C THR A 309 2.86 20.00 -1.59
N SER A 310 4.09 20.06 -1.05
CA SER A 310 5.28 20.21 -1.88
C SER A 310 5.52 19.02 -2.81
N LEU A 311 5.32 17.79 -2.32
CA LEU A 311 5.47 16.57 -3.13
C LEU A 311 4.40 16.48 -4.23
N ALA A 312 3.19 16.96 -3.95
CA ALA A 312 2.06 17.00 -4.88
C ALA A 312 2.27 17.95 -6.08
N GLN A 313 3.25 18.86 -6.01
CA GLN A 313 3.63 19.78 -7.11
C GLN A 313 4.62 19.15 -8.11
N GLY A 314 5.00 17.91 -7.96
CA GLY A 314 5.89 17.19 -8.88
C GLY A 314 5.26 16.87 -10.23
N ALA A 315 5.98 16.12 -11.06
CA ALA A 315 5.50 15.62 -12.33
C ALA A 315 4.27 14.72 -12.13
N ARG A 316 3.20 14.95 -12.88
CA ARG A 316 1.91 14.23 -12.75
C ARG A 316 2.04 12.70 -12.88
N GLU A 317 2.99 12.27 -13.69
CA GLU A 317 3.24 10.85 -13.96
C GLU A 317 4.02 10.16 -12.83
N ALA A 318 4.57 10.93 -11.89
CA ALA A 318 5.33 10.37 -10.78
C ALA A 318 4.38 9.75 -9.75
N SER A 319 4.63 8.49 -9.38
CA SER A 319 3.87 7.77 -8.35
C SER A 319 3.84 8.55 -7.04
N LEU A 320 4.98 9.13 -6.66
CA LEU A 320 5.10 9.97 -5.46
C LEU A 320 4.17 11.19 -5.49
N THR A 321 4.07 11.87 -6.65
CA THR A 321 3.20 13.03 -6.81
C THR A 321 1.73 12.64 -6.71
N ARG A 322 1.33 11.56 -7.39
CA ARG A 322 -0.04 11.05 -7.35
C ARG A 322 -0.43 10.61 -5.94
N GLU A 323 0.43 9.84 -5.28
CA GLU A 323 0.19 9.38 -3.91
C GLU A 323 0.06 10.55 -2.93
N ALA A 324 0.90 11.59 -3.07
CA ALA A 324 0.80 12.79 -2.24
C ALA A 324 -0.52 13.56 -2.49
N GLN A 325 -0.97 13.66 -3.75
CA GLN A 325 -2.24 14.28 -4.11
C GLN A 325 -3.44 13.48 -3.56
N GLU A 326 -3.44 12.17 -3.72
CA GLU A 326 -4.47 11.28 -3.19
C GLU A 326 -4.55 11.37 -1.65
N THR A 327 -3.38 11.41 -1.00
CA THR A 327 -3.28 11.56 0.46
C THR A 327 -3.84 12.90 0.96
N LEU A 328 -3.63 13.99 0.22
CA LEU A 328 -4.20 15.30 0.58
C LEU A 328 -5.71 15.39 0.40
N ASN A 329 -6.27 14.55 -0.49
CA ASN A 329 -7.71 14.48 -0.78
C ASN A 329 -8.47 13.55 0.19
N ARG A 330 -7.77 12.67 0.88
CA ARG A 330 -8.30 11.84 1.99
C ARG A 330 -8.41 12.63 3.28
#